data_2206b941b6595303fb2bdeef25b8222b
#
_entry.id   2206b941b6595303fb2bdeef25b8222b
#
_cell.length_a   1.000
_cell.length_b   1.000
_cell.length_c   1.000
_cell.angle_alpha   90.00
_cell.angle_beta   90.00
_cell.angle_gamma   90.00
#
_symmetry.space_group_name_H-M   'P 1'
#
loop_
_entity.id
_entity.type
_entity.pdbx_description
1 polymer ?
#
loop_
_entity_poly.entity_id
_entity_poly.type
_entity_poly.pdbx_seq_one_letter_code
_entity_poly.pdbx_strand_id
1 'polypeptide(L)'
;MEKKYKMDIRKAARFIEQTDCSLDEFAKKNNALSVDEAKELFNAAKNLIESRKYLDDIRKQTKICVDTFRYGYIGKTISDANGSEYTQTRRGKPYGYLAAIRDGDKLYVGYTLLSDKEKFPHPVIGQAIALKNAYANKEDGLTFEDVLKREKQGEGRNSYLNGESVSMLKHFYDRARCYFFPNKYSFSRGSDPIQDPKFTGIHLQQFAQAVINATDQDEFEWALSRLAQMIKQANPHLLVDEVIQIKA
;
A
#
# COMPACT_ATOMS: atom_id res chain seq x y z
N MET A 1 19.19 28.42 -17.17
CA MET A 1 18.02 28.22 -16.28
C MET A 1 18.50 27.44 -15.08
N GLU A 2 18.68 28.12 -13.95
CA GLU A 2 19.02 27.46 -12.69
C GLU A 2 17.84 26.56 -12.28
N LYS A 3 18.11 25.27 -12.06
CA LYS A 3 17.16 24.36 -11.45
C LYS A 3 16.91 24.86 -10.03
N LYS A 4 15.81 25.62 -9.80
CA LYS A 4 15.32 25.92 -8.45
C LYS A 4 15.12 24.57 -7.74
N TYR A 5 15.98 24.27 -6.79
CA TYR A 5 15.84 23.12 -5.90
C TYR A 5 14.59 23.34 -5.06
N LYS A 6 13.45 22.79 -5.48
CA LYS A 6 12.26 22.73 -4.63
C LYS A 6 12.58 21.84 -3.44
N MET A 7 12.53 22.41 -2.25
CA MET A 7 12.69 21.65 -1.02
C MET A 7 11.57 20.59 -0.95
N ASP A 8 11.95 19.32 -0.71
CA ASP A 8 11.01 18.23 -0.52
C ASP A 8 10.33 18.36 0.87
N ILE A 9 9.04 18.00 0.95
CA ILE A 9 8.26 17.99 2.19
C ILE A 9 8.95 17.25 3.34
N ARG A 10 9.69 16.18 3.06
CA ARG A 10 10.45 15.43 4.07
C ARG A 10 11.61 16.23 4.65
N LYS A 11 12.29 16.99 3.81
CA LYS A 11 13.38 17.88 4.25
C LYS A 11 12.83 19.04 5.04
N ALA A 12 11.70 19.61 4.60
CA ALA A 12 11.00 20.65 5.32
C ALA A 12 10.55 20.19 6.72
N ALA A 13 9.96 18.99 6.81
CA ALA A 13 9.55 18.41 8.08
C ALA A 13 10.73 18.20 9.04
N ARG A 14 11.83 17.61 8.58
CA ARG A 14 13.04 17.44 9.39
C ARG A 14 13.60 18.77 9.88
N PHE A 15 13.62 19.78 9.01
CA PHE A 15 14.10 21.09 9.40
C PHE A 15 13.23 21.71 10.49
N ILE A 16 11.90 21.64 10.37
CA ILE A 16 10.96 22.15 11.38
C ILE A 16 11.12 21.40 12.70
N GLU A 17 11.21 20.05 12.66
CA GLU A 17 11.41 19.22 13.86
C GLU A 17 12.72 19.55 14.60
N GLN A 18 13.79 19.88 13.87
CA GLN A 18 15.10 20.18 14.44
C GLN A 18 15.22 21.60 15.00
N THR A 19 14.51 22.56 14.44
CA THR A 19 14.69 23.97 14.74
C THR A 19 13.51 24.60 15.47
N ASP A 20 12.36 23.92 15.50
CA ASP A 20 11.07 24.44 16.03
C ASP A 20 10.78 25.87 15.49
N CYS A 21 11.11 26.10 14.21
CA CYS A 21 11.04 27.41 13.61
C CYS A 21 9.61 27.86 13.33
N SER A 22 9.40 29.16 13.36
CA SER A 22 8.18 29.82 12.87
C SER A 22 8.10 29.78 11.34
N LEU A 23 6.90 30.09 10.79
CA LEU A 23 6.72 30.22 9.34
C LEU A 23 7.64 31.28 8.73
N ASP A 24 7.80 32.42 9.43
CA ASP A 24 8.64 33.52 8.95
C ASP A 24 10.13 33.14 8.87
N GLU A 25 10.63 32.42 9.86
CA GLU A 25 12.00 31.88 9.86
C GLU A 25 12.19 30.83 8.77
N PHE A 26 11.19 29.97 8.57
CA PHE A 26 11.20 28.99 7.50
C PHE A 26 11.23 29.67 6.13
N ALA A 27 10.37 30.68 5.91
CA ALA A 27 10.32 31.42 4.66
C ALA A 27 11.62 32.19 4.37
N LYS A 28 12.21 32.82 5.38
CA LYS A 28 13.51 33.51 5.26
C LYS A 28 14.63 32.57 4.84
N LYS A 29 14.67 31.35 5.39
CA LYS A 29 15.67 30.33 5.01
C LYS A 29 15.42 29.71 3.64
N ASN A 30 14.18 29.76 3.15
CA ASN A 30 13.78 29.21 1.85
C ASN A 30 13.42 30.33 0.87
N ASN A 31 14.23 31.37 0.79
CA ASN A 31 14.02 32.57 -0.02
C ASN A 31 13.90 32.30 -1.54
N ALA A 32 14.21 31.08 -2.00
CA ALA A 32 13.95 30.64 -3.37
C ALA A 32 12.48 30.32 -3.67
N LEU A 33 11.62 30.24 -2.62
CA LEU A 33 10.19 30.02 -2.73
C LEU A 33 9.45 31.39 -2.61
N SER A 34 8.30 31.50 -3.26
CA SER A 34 7.38 32.61 -2.95
C SER A 34 6.83 32.42 -1.53
N VAL A 35 6.30 33.49 -0.94
CA VAL A 35 5.72 33.46 0.42
C VAL A 35 4.59 32.40 0.50
N ASP A 36 3.75 32.32 -0.54
CA ASP A 36 2.65 31.35 -0.58
C ASP A 36 3.17 29.91 -0.70
N GLU A 37 4.16 29.67 -1.56
CA GLU A 37 4.80 28.34 -1.68
C GLU A 37 5.47 27.90 -0.36
N ALA A 38 6.15 28.85 0.31
CA ALA A 38 6.77 28.57 1.61
C ALA A 38 5.72 28.24 2.68
N LYS A 39 4.60 28.96 2.72
CA LYS A 39 3.47 28.72 3.62
C LYS A 39 2.83 27.35 3.37
N GLU A 40 2.55 27.02 2.11
CA GLU A 40 1.98 25.72 1.74
C GLU A 40 2.90 24.57 2.12
N LEU A 41 4.19 24.67 1.82
CA LEU A 41 5.18 23.65 2.15
C LEU A 41 5.35 23.51 3.68
N PHE A 42 5.37 24.61 4.42
CA PHE A 42 5.46 24.60 5.87
C PHE A 42 4.25 23.90 6.51
N ASN A 43 3.04 24.23 6.07
CA ASN A 43 1.82 23.58 6.55
C ASN A 43 1.78 22.09 6.20
N ALA A 44 2.16 21.72 4.99
CA ALA A 44 2.26 20.32 4.59
C ALA A 44 3.30 19.56 5.43
N ALA A 45 4.43 20.18 5.73
CA ALA A 45 5.47 19.59 6.58
C ALA A 45 5.00 19.41 8.04
N LYS A 46 4.30 20.38 8.61
CA LYS A 46 3.66 20.24 9.94
C LYS A 46 2.63 19.11 9.95
N ASN A 47 1.76 19.07 8.95
CA ASN A 47 0.80 17.97 8.81
C ASN A 47 1.50 16.60 8.72
N LEU A 48 2.66 16.52 8.08
CA LEU A 48 3.44 15.28 8.03
C LEU A 48 3.98 14.89 9.41
N ILE A 49 4.49 15.84 10.18
CA ILE A 49 4.99 15.62 11.55
C ILE A 49 3.86 15.12 12.45
N GLU A 50 2.74 15.83 12.47
CA GLU A 50 1.56 15.47 13.26
C GLU A 50 1.00 14.11 12.87
N SER A 51 0.95 13.81 11.55
CA SER A 51 0.47 12.53 11.04
C SER A 51 1.38 11.36 11.45
N ARG A 52 2.71 11.56 11.46
CA ARG A 52 3.65 10.55 11.98
C ARG A 52 3.40 10.28 13.45
N LYS A 53 3.38 11.32 14.25
CA LYS A 53 3.12 11.21 15.69
C LYS A 53 1.80 10.48 15.96
N TYR A 54 0.72 10.89 15.28
CA TYR A 54 -0.58 10.26 15.40
C TYR A 54 -0.54 8.75 15.08
N LEU A 55 0.05 8.37 13.93
CA LEU A 55 0.14 6.97 13.54
C LEU A 55 1.00 6.15 14.51
N ASP A 56 2.09 6.72 15.01
CA ASP A 56 2.99 6.03 15.94
C ASP A 56 2.33 5.86 17.32
N ASP A 57 1.57 6.84 17.79
CA ASP A 57 0.85 6.74 19.05
C ASP A 57 -0.30 5.71 18.97
N ILE A 58 -1.02 5.66 17.86
CA ILE A 58 -2.05 4.63 17.66
C ILE A 58 -1.41 3.23 17.56
N ARG A 59 -0.30 3.07 16.84
CA ARG A 59 0.39 1.77 16.72
C ARG A 59 0.91 1.21 18.05
N LYS A 60 1.24 2.08 19.01
CA LYS A 60 1.60 1.66 20.37
C LYS A 60 0.41 1.12 21.15
N GLN A 61 -0.80 1.63 20.85
CA GLN A 61 -2.03 1.30 21.60
C GLN A 61 -2.79 0.12 20.98
N THR A 62 -2.80 0.01 19.64
CA THR A 62 -3.59 -0.98 18.94
C THR A 62 -2.98 -1.39 17.61
N LYS A 63 -3.37 -2.57 17.13
CA LYS A 63 -3.06 -3.01 15.77
C LYS A 63 -3.89 -2.21 14.77
N ILE A 64 -3.25 -1.75 13.71
CA ILE A 64 -3.90 -1.12 12.56
C ILE A 64 -3.50 -1.84 11.28
N CYS A 65 -4.39 -1.87 10.30
CA CYS A 65 -4.08 -2.33 8.94
C CYS A 65 -4.16 -1.12 8.01
N VAL A 66 -3.14 -0.90 7.20
CA VAL A 66 -3.10 0.22 6.25
C VAL A 66 -2.67 -0.27 4.87
N ASP A 67 -3.20 0.36 3.83
CA ASP A 67 -2.83 0.09 2.45
C ASP A 67 -2.97 1.35 1.58
N THR A 68 -2.74 1.19 0.29
CA THR A 68 -2.71 2.28 -0.68
C THR A 68 -3.50 1.90 -1.92
N PHE A 69 -4.44 2.73 -2.31
CA PHE A 69 -5.05 2.67 -3.65
C PHE A 69 -3.98 3.03 -4.68
N ARG A 70 -3.85 2.18 -5.70
CA ARG A 70 -2.91 2.42 -6.80
C ARG A 70 -3.61 2.17 -8.12
N TYR A 71 -3.32 3.00 -9.10
CA TYR A 71 -3.60 2.64 -10.49
C TYR A 71 -2.92 1.33 -10.83
N GLY A 72 -3.51 0.55 -11.74
CA GLY A 72 -3.00 -0.73 -12.16
C GLY A 72 -1.52 -0.72 -12.56
N TYR A 73 -0.96 -1.86 -12.88
CA TYR A 73 0.44 -1.96 -13.27
C TYR A 73 0.67 -1.22 -14.58
N ILE A 74 1.67 -0.34 -14.58
CA ILE A 74 2.17 0.31 -15.79
C ILE A 74 3.30 -0.57 -16.32
N GLY A 75 3.09 -1.26 -17.44
CA GLY A 75 4.13 -1.97 -18.16
C GLY A 75 4.99 -0.98 -18.95
N LYS A 76 6.31 -1.10 -18.83
CA LYS A 76 7.25 -0.43 -19.72
C LYS A 76 8.10 -1.49 -20.40
N THR A 77 8.06 -1.56 -21.72
CA THR A 77 8.98 -2.38 -22.48
C THR A 77 10.38 -1.78 -22.41
N ILE A 78 11.34 -2.57 -22.00
CA ILE A 78 12.75 -2.19 -21.89
C ILE A 78 13.52 -3.20 -22.74
N SER A 79 14.41 -2.70 -23.60
CA SER A 79 15.36 -3.54 -24.32
C SER A 79 16.66 -3.66 -23.50
N ASP A 80 17.15 -4.86 -23.33
CA ASP A 80 18.44 -5.11 -22.71
C ASP A 80 19.60 -4.83 -23.70
N ALA A 81 20.82 -4.97 -23.22
CA ALA A 81 22.04 -4.76 -24.03
C ALA A 81 22.15 -5.74 -25.22
N ASN A 82 21.40 -6.84 -25.22
CA ASN A 82 21.39 -7.87 -26.24
C ASN A 82 20.23 -7.68 -27.23
N GLY A 83 19.42 -6.62 -27.05
CA GLY A 83 18.25 -6.33 -27.89
C GLY A 83 17.00 -7.15 -27.51
N SER A 84 17.03 -7.91 -26.42
CA SER A 84 15.86 -8.63 -25.92
C SER A 84 14.89 -7.67 -25.24
N GLU A 85 13.63 -7.73 -25.60
CA GLU A 85 12.59 -6.89 -25.00
C GLU A 85 11.93 -7.62 -23.83
N TYR A 86 11.81 -6.94 -22.69
CA TYR A 86 11.02 -7.42 -21.56
C TYR A 86 10.15 -6.31 -20.99
N THR A 87 9.01 -6.68 -20.43
CA THR A 87 8.08 -5.71 -19.84
C THR A 87 8.37 -5.59 -18.35
N GLN A 88 8.95 -4.47 -17.96
CA GLN A 88 9.07 -4.11 -16.55
C GLN A 88 7.74 -3.54 -16.06
N THR A 89 7.06 -4.26 -15.16
CA THR A 89 5.83 -3.78 -14.55
C THR A 89 6.15 -2.98 -13.30
N ARG A 90 5.63 -1.76 -13.22
CA ARG A 90 5.68 -0.94 -12.00
C ARG A 90 4.27 -0.81 -11.43
N ARG A 91 4.16 -0.86 -10.11
CA ARG A 91 2.92 -0.45 -9.45
C ARG A 91 2.60 0.99 -9.84
N GLY A 92 1.37 1.24 -10.24
CA GLY A 92 0.90 2.57 -10.60
C GLY A 92 1.03 3.58 -9.46
N LYS A 93 0.88 4.85 -9.78
CA LYS A 93 0.92 5.92 -8.79
C LYS A 93 -0.18 5.71 -7.73
N PRO A 94 0.10 6.02 -6.46
CA PRO A 94 -0.95 6.03 -5.44
C PRO A 94 -1.97 7.13 -5.77
N TYR A 95 -3.26 6.81 -5.62
CA TYR A 95 -4.34 7.79 -5.74
C TYR A 95 -5.23 7.84 -4.49
N GLY A 96 -4.89 7.10 -3.44
CA GLY A 96 -5.58 7.12 -2.16
C GLY A 96 -4.98 6.15 -1.16
N TYR A 97 -5.52 6.16 0.05
CA TYR A 97 -5.05 5.35 1.17
C TYR A 97 -6.23 4.74 1.92
N LEU A 98 -5.96 3.60 2.53
CA LEU A 98 -6.91 2.76 3.23
C LEU A 98 -6.40 2.49 4.63
N ALA A 99 -7.31 2.43 5.60
CA ALA A 99 -7.01 1.99 6.95
C ALA A 99 -8.16 1.16 7.52
N ALA A 100 -7.83 0.21 8.39
CA ALA A 100 -8.80 -0.55 9.14
C ALA A 100 -8.37 -0.67 10.59
N ILE A 101 -9.37 -0.66 11.47
CA ILE A 101 -9.24 -0.85 12.91
C ILE A 101 -10.24 -1.91 13.38
N ARG A 102 -9.88 -2.59 14.47
CA ARG A 102 -10.74 -3.58 15.11
C ARG A 102 -11.33 -3.02 16.40
N ASP A 103 -12.60 -3.34 16.66
CA ASP A 103 -13.25 -3.14 17.95
C ASP A 103 -14.10 -4.37 18.29
N GLY A 104 -13.67 -5.15 19.26
CA GLY A 104 -14.26 -6.46 19.55
C GLY A 104 -14.23 -7.36 18.32
N ASP A 105 -15.40 -7.79 17.87
CA ASP A 105 -15.59 -8.64 16.68
C ASP A 105 -15.89 -7.85 15.40
N LYS A 106 -15.93 -6.52 15.50
CA LYS A 106 -16.22 -5.64 14.38
C LYS A 106 -14.95 -5.06 13.78
N LEU A 107 -15.01 -4.79 12.47
CA LEU A 107 -13.96 -4.15 11.71
C LEU A 107 -14.51 -2.87 11.08
N TYR A 108 -13.80 -1.77 11.29
CA TYR A 108 -14.13 -0.48 10.72
C TYR A 108 -13.07 -0.05 9.74
N VAL A 109 -13.50 0.38 8.57
CA VAL A 109 -12.62 0.77 7.47
C VAL A 109 -12.84 2.25 7.17
N GLY A 110 -11.73 2.94 6.96
CA GLY A 110 -11.71 4.29 6.42
C GLY A 110 -10.78 4.39 5.24
N TYR A 111 -11.01 5.36 4.40
CA TYR A 111 -10.16 5.63 3.23
C TYR A 111 -10.11 7.12 2.94
N THR A 112 -9.17 7.51 2.10
CA THR A 112 -9.08 8.85 1.50
C THR A 112 -8.55 8.74 0.09
N LEU A 113 -9.03 9.62 -0.80
CA LEU A 113 -8.51 9.75 -2.15
C LEU A 113 -7.64 11.00 -2.22
N LEU A 114 -6.60 10.95 -3.04
CA LEU A 114 -5.76 12.11 -3.31
C LEU A 114 -6.51 13.08 -4.23
N SER A 115 -6.46 14.35 -3.89
CA SER A 115 -6.96 15.40 -4.76
C SER A 115 -5.90 15.75 -5.80
N ASP A 116 -6.32 16.01 -7.05
CA ASP A 116 -5.43 16.51 -8.10
C ASP A 116 -4.82 17.88 -7.76
N LYS A 117 -5.44 18.60 -6.81
CA LYS A 117 -4.97 19.89 -6.31
C LYS A 117 -3.91 19.76 -5.21
N GLU A 118 -3.66 18.57 -4.70
CA GLU A 118 -2.71 18.35 -3.62
C GLU A 118 -1.27 18.46 -4.12
N LYS A 119 -0.60 19.53 -3.73
CA LYS A 119 0.77 19.84 -4.18
C LYS A 119 1.85 18.96 -3.52
N PHE A 120 1.59 18.49 -2.31
CA PHE A 120 2.54 17.72 -1.49
C PHE A 120 1.95 16.40 -0.97
N PRO A 121 1.53 15.49 -1.86
CA PRO A 121 0.97 14.22 -1.44
C PRO A 121 2.03 13.38 -0.71
N HIS A 122 1.68 12.87 0.48
CA HIS A 122 2.57 12.03 1.26
C HIS A 122 1.83 10.82 1.87
N PRO A 123 2.37 9.59 1.76
CA PRO A 123 1.68 8.38 2.22
C PRO A 123 1.27 8.42 3.70
N VAL A 124 2.12 8.97 4.56
CA VAL A 124 1.86 9.07 6.00
C VAL A 124 0.66 9.96 6.29
N ILE A 125 0.54 11.09 5.60
CA ILE A 125 -0.61 12.01 5.75
C ILE A 125 -1.89 11.30 5.30
N GLY A 126 -1.89 10.68 4.12
CA GLY A 126 -3.04 9.97 3.61
C GLY A 126 -3.47 8.78 4.49
N GLN A 127 -2.51 8.00 5.00
CA GLN A 127 -2.80 6.92 5.95
C GLN A 127 -3.39 7.44 7.27
N ALA A 128 -2.89 8.56 7.79
CA ALA A 128 -3.44 9.17 8.99
C ALA A 128 -4.88 9.65 8.79
N ILE A 129 -5.19 10.26 7.64
CA ILE A 129 -6.56 10.66 7.28
C ILE A 129 -7.47 9.44 7.14
N ALA A 130 -7.02 8.39 6.42
CA ALA A 130 -7.79 7.16 6.28
C ALA A 130 -8.09 6.52 7.64
N LEU A 131 -7.11 6.54 8.55
CA LEU A 131 -7.28 6.02 9.91
C LEU A 131 -8.27 6.85 10.74
N LYS A 132 -8.21 8.18 10.67
CA LYS A 132 -9.20 9.07 11.29
C LYS A 132 -10.61 8.79 10.77
N ASN A 133 -10.75 8.53 9.46
CA ASN A 133 -12.03 8.16 8.86
C ASN A 133 -12.52 6.78 9.36
N ALA A 134 -11.63 5.82 9.59
CA ALA A 134 -11.99 4.52 10.19
C ALA A 134 -12.51 4.69 11.63
N TYR A 135 -11.86 5.53 12.44
CA TYR A 135 -12.35 5.86 13.79
C TYR A 135 -13.71 6.59 13.77
N ALA A 136 -13.87 7.54 12.87
CA ALA A 136 -15.14 8.24 12.71
C ALA A 136 -16.28 7.29 12.28
N ASN A 137 -16.00 6.32 11.38
CA ASN A 137 -16.97 5.29 11.02
C ASN A 137 -17.29 4.37 12.20
N LYS A 138 -16.31 4.10 13.09
CA LYS A 138 -16.57 3.38 14.35
C LYS A 138 -17.50 4.17 15.29
N GLU A 139 -17.23 5.46 15.48
CA GLU A 139 -18.07 6.34 16.33
C GLU A 139 -19.51 6.45 15.80
N ASP A 140 -19.67 6.53 14.49
CA ASP A 140 -20.97 6.54 13.82
C ASP A 140 -21.62 5.14 13.75
N GLY A 141 -20.95 4.09 14.19
CA GLY A 141 -21.44 2.71 14.15
C GLY A 141 -21.60 2.12 12.75
N LEU A 142 -20.92 2.69 11.74
CA LEU A 142 -21.05 2.31 10.34
C LEU A 142 -20.33 1.01 10.04
N THR A 143 -21.06 0.02 9.54
CA THR A 143 -20.47 -1.20 8.99
C THR A 143 -19.76 -0.93 7.67
N PHE A 144 -18.99 -1.91 7.20
CA PHE A 144 -18.34 -1.81 5.89
C PHE A 144 -19.37 -1.68 4.75
N GLU A 145 -20.49 -2.39 4.85
CA GLU A 145 -21.61 -2.34 3.92
C GLU A 145 -22.28 -0.96 3.91
N ASP A 146 -22.42 -0.33 5.07
CA ASP A 146 -22.95 1.03 5.19
C ASP A 146 -22.04 2.05 4.53
N VAL A 147 -20.72 1.91 4.72
CA VAL A 147 -19.72 2.76 4.06
C VAL A 147 -19.83 2.63 2.55
N LEU A 148 -19.90 1.39 2.02
CA LEU A 148 -20.06 1.16 0.58
C LEU A 148 -21.37 1.70 0.03
N LYS A 149 -22.46 1.60 0.79
CA LYS A 149 -23.78 2.10 0.39
C LYS A 149 -23.79 3.63 0.31
N ARG A 150 -23.28 4.31 1.32
CA ARG A 150 -23.15 5.78 1.34
C ARG A 150 -22.31 6.30 0.18
N GLU A 151 -21.21 5.64 -0.13
CA GLU A 151 -20.36 6.02 -1.27
C GLU A 151 -21.08 5.89 -2.61
N LYS A 152 -21.86 4.82 -2.80
CA LYS A 152 -22.67 4.65 -4.02
C LYS A 152 -23.77 5.71 -4.16
N GLN A 153 -24.26 6.23 -3.04
CA GLN A 153 -25.27 7.28 -3.00
C GLN A 153 -24.71 8.70 -3.12
N GLY A 154 -23.37 8.85 -3.16
CA GLY A 154 -22.72 10.15 -3.19
C GLY A 154 -22.72 10.87 -1.85
N GLU A 155 -23.13 10.19 -0.78
CA GLU A 155 -23.20 10.70 0.60
C GLU A 155 -21.93 10.43 1.41
N GLY A 156 -20.92 9.84 0.76
CA GLY A 156 -19.64 9.50 1.39
C GLY A 156 -18.82 10.75 1.75
N ARG A 157 -17.96 10.60 2.75
CA ARG A 157 -17.03 11.67 3.18
C ARG A 157 -16.00 12.05 2.11
N ASN A 158 -15.77 11.15 1.16
CA ASN A 158 -14.86 11.35 0.05
C ASN A 158 -15.61 11.05 -1.25
N SER A 159 -15.88 12.07 -2.02
CA SER A 159 -16.61 11.98 -3.27
C SER A 159 -15.99 10.96 -4.23
N TYR A 160 -16.81 10.02 -4.66
CA TYR A 160 -16.66 9.17 -5.83
C TYR A 160 -15.57 8.08 -5.79
N LEU A 161 -15.92 6.94 -5.19
CA LEU A 161 -15.24 5.68 -5.53
C LEU A 161 -15.76 5.18 -6.89
N ASN A 162 -14.87 5.05 -7.87
CA ASN A 162 -15.18 4.33 -9.10
C ASN A 162 -15.25 2.80 -8.85
N GLY A 163 -15.70 2.03 -9.83
CA GLY A 163 -15.85 0.58 -9.69
C GLY A 163 -14.55 -0.14 -9.31
N GLU A 164 -13.41 0.31 -9.81
CA GLU A 164 -12.08 -0.23 -9.47
C GLU A 164 -11.74 0.05 -8.01
N SER A 165 -11.94 1.27 -7.54
CA SER A 165 -11.71 1.65 -6.15
C SER A 165 -12.61 0.89 -5.18
N VAL A 166 -13.87 0.63 -5.54
CA VAL A 166 -14.79 -0.23 -4.77
C VAL A 166 -14.26 -1.66 -4.67
N SER A 167 -13.77 -2.22 -5.78
CA SER A 167 -13.18 -3.55 -5.79
C SER A 167 -11.95 -3.62 -4.89
N MET A 168 -11.05 -2.65 -4.98
CA MET A 168 -9.86 -2.57 -4.13
C MET A 168 -10.21 -2.40 -2.64
N LEU A 169 -11.24 -1.61 -2.33
CA LEU A 169 -11.72 -1.44 -0.96
C LEU A 169 -12.27 -2.76 -0.38
N LYS A 170 -13.00 -3.55 -1.17
CA LYS A 170 -13.46 -4.89 -0.78
C LYS A 170 -12.29 -5.84 -0.54
N HIS A 171 -11.32 -5.90 -1.44
CA HIS A 171 -10.11 -6.69 -1.27
C HIS A 171 -9.31 -6.30 -0.01
N PHE A 172 -9.23 -5.00 0.26
CA PHE A 172 -8.59 -4.51 1.48
C PHE A 172 -9.36 -4.97 2.73
N TYR A 173 -10.69 -4.87 2.72
CA TYR A 173 -11.53 -5.32 3.83
C TYR A 173 -11.33 -6.81 4.13
N ASP A 174 -11.32 -7.66 3.12
CA ASP A 174 -11.10 -9.09 3.28
C ASP A 174 -9.71 -9.40 3.85
N ARG A 175 -8.67 -8.72 3.38
CA ARG A 175 -7.32 -8.84 3.97
C ARG A 175 -7.27 -8.36 5.40
N ALA A 176 -7.92 -7.24 5.72
CA ALA A 176 -7.99 -6.72 7.07
C ALA A 176 -8.72 -7.70 8.01
N ARG A 177 -9.81 -8.38 7.54
CA ARG A 177 -10.47 -9.45 8.31
C ARG A 177 -9.51 -10.58 8.65
N CYS A 178 -8.73 -11.04 7.69
CA CYS A 178 -7.74 -12.10 7.93
C CYS A 178 -6.61 -11.63 8.87
N TYR A 179 -6.18 -10.38 8.74
CA TYR A 179 -5.15 -9.80 9.60
C TYR A 179 -5.60 -9.69 11.07
N PHE A 180 -6.84 -9.23 11.31
CA PHE A 180 -7.36 -9.05 12.66
C PHE A 180 -7.96 -10.31 13.28
N PHE A 181 -8.45 -11.24 12.44
CA PHE A 181 -9.12 -12.46 12.87
C PHE A 181 -8.57 -13.71 12.15
N PRO A 182 -7.28 -14.00 12.30
CA PRO A 182 -6.62 -15.07 11.54
C PRO A 182 -7.20 -16.47 11.79
N ASN A 183 -7.81 -16.68 12.96
CA ASN A 183 -8.46 -17.94 13.32
C ASN A 183 -9.88 -18.08 12.76
N LYS A 184 -10.50 -16.98 12.32
CA LYS A 184 -11.88 -16.96 11.83
C LYS A 184 -11.97 -16.85 10.32
N TYR A 185 -11.00 -16.18 9.70
CA TYR A 185 -10.95 -15.91 8.27
C TYR A 185 -9.61 -16.35 7.69
N SER A 186 -9.64 -17.16 6.67
CA SER A 186 -8.50 -17.38 5.79
C SER A 186 -8.67 -16.49 4.57
N PHE A 187 -7.62 -15.76 4.21
CA PHE A 187 -7.59 -15.06 2.95
C PHE A 187 -7.35 -16.09 1.84
N SER A 188 -8.42 -16.69 1.36
CA SER A 188 -8.36 -17.22 0.01
C SER A 188 -8.29 -16.00 -0.89
N ARG A 189 -7.13 -15.72 -1.44
CA ARG A 189 -7.02 -14.79 -2.57
C ARG A 189 -7.95 -15.37 -3.63
N GLY A 190 -9.15 -14.83 -3.79
CA GLY A 190 -10.12 -15.28 -4.80
C GLY A 190 -9.65 -15.09 -6.22
N SER A 191 -8.44 -14.56 -6.36
CA SER A 191 -7.59 -14.51 -7.52
C SER A 191 -6.20 -15.02 -7.16
N ASP A 192 -6.07 -15.95 -6.17
CA ASP A 192 -4.82 -16.68 -6.06
C ASP A 192 -4.71 -17.49 -7.34
N PRO A 193 -3.78 -17.14 -8.24
CA PRO A 193 -3.62 -17.88 -9.49
C PRO A 193 -3.38 -19.38 -9.24
N ILE A 194 -3.04 -19.75 -8.00
CA ILE A 194 -2.84 -21.10 -7.54
C ILE A 194 -4.17 -21.87 -7.40
N GLN A 195 -5.30 -21.20 -7.16
CA GLN A 195 -6.62 -21.84 -7.05
C GLN A 195 -7.37 -21.92 -8.39
N ASP A 196 -6.98 -21.17 -9.42
CA ASP A 196 -7.46 -21.35 -10.78
C ASP A 196 -6.61 -22.47 -11.45
N PRO A 197 -7.21 -23.64 -11.80
CA PRO A 197 -6.46 -24.75 -12.41
C PRO A 197 -5.71 -24.33 -13.69
N LYS A 198 -6.20 -23.32 -14.41
CA LYS A 198 -5.54 -22.77 -15.60
C LYS A 198 -4.29 -21.96 -15.26
N PHE A 199 -4.32 -21.22 -14.13
CA PHE A 199 -3.19 -20.41 -13.69
C PHE A 199 -2.13 -21.25 -12.97
N THR A 200 -2.54 -22.28 -12.23
CA THR A 200 -1.61 -23.15 -11.50
C THR A 200 -0.58 -23.78 -12.44
N GLY A 201 -1.01 -24.28 -13.60
CA GLY A 201 -0.10 -24.89 -14.58
C GLY A 201 0.92 -23.89 -15.15
N ILE A 202 0.49 -22.68 -15.49
CA ILE A 202 1.37 -21.63 -16.05
C ILE A 202 2.38 -21.18 -15.01
N HIS A 203 1.96 -20.94 -13.78
CA HIS A 203 2.86 -20.48 -12.70
C HIS A 203 3.83 -21.58 -12.25
N LEU A 204 3.39 -22.84 -12.16
CA LEU A 204 4.29 -23.96 -11.89
C LEU A 204 5.37 -24.06 -12.97
N GLN A 205 5.03 -23.93 -14.24
CA GLN A 205 5.99 -23.93 -15.33
C GLN A 205 6.95 -22.73 -15.25
N GLN A 206 6.46 -21.55 -14.94
CA GLN A 206 7.30 -20.34 -14.80
C GLN A 206 8.31 -20.47 -13.66
N PHE A 207 7.88 -20.97 -12.49
CA PHE A 207 8.80 -21.18 -11.37
C PHE A 207 9.73 -22.37 -11.58
N ALA A 208 9.27 -23.45 -12.20
CA ALA A 208 10.15 -24.54 -12.61
C ALA A 208 11.21 -24.06 -13.61
N GLN A 209 10.83 -23.22 -14.57
CA GLN A 209 11.79 -22.62 -15.51
C GLN A 209 12.74 -21.64 -14.81
N ALA A 210 12.27 -20.88 -13.80
CA ALA A 210 13.12 -19.99 -13.01
C ALA A 210 14.18 -20.78 -12.22
N VAL A 211 13.81 -21.94 -11.67
CA VAL A 211 14.76 -22.85 -10.99
C VAL A 211 15.83 -23.38 -11.97
N ILE A 212 15.41 -23.73 -13.19
CA ILE A 212 16.33 -24.24 -14.23
C ILE A 212 17.28 -23.14 -14.72
N ASN A 213 16.80 -21.90 -14.82
CA ASN A 213 17.54 -20.76 -15.37
C ASN A 213 18.27 -19.94 -14.29
N ALA A 214 18.20 -20.34 -13.01
CA ALA A 214 18.89 -19.62 -11.94
C ALA A 214 20.40 -19.61 -12.17
N THR A 215 20.99 -18.44 -12.11
CA THR A 215 22.43 -18.22 -12.40
C THR A 215 23.27 -18.19 -11.13
N ASP A 216 22.63 -17.95 -9.99
CA ASP A 216 23.26 -17.95 -8.68
C ASP A 216 22.44 -18.70 -7.63
N GLN A 217 23.07 -18.91 -6.46
CA GLN A 217 22.48 -19.68 -5.36
C GLN A 217 21.23 -19.01 -4.80
N ASP A 218 21.21 -17.68 -4.68
CA ASP A 218 20.11 -16.93 -4.09
C ASP A 218 18.86 -16.96 -4.99
N GLU A 219 19.05 -16.82 -6.30
CA GLU A 219 17.98 -17.00 -7.30
C GLU A 219 17.41 -18.41 -7.28
N PHE A 220 18.30 -19.42 -7.20
CA PHE A 220 17.90 -20.82 -7.14
C PHE A 220 17.07 -21.10 -5.89
N GLU A 221 17.53 -20.69 -4.70
CA GLU A 221 16.83 -20.90 -3.43
C GLU A 221 15.49 -20.17 -3.39
N TRP A 222 15.44 -18.93 -3.91
CA TRP A 222 14.20 -18.18 -4.02
C TRP A 222 13.18 -18.90 -4.93
N ALA A 223 13.58 -19.27 -6.14
CA ALA A 223 12.71 -19.93 -7.11
C ALA A 223 12.22 -21.31 -6.60
N LEU A 224 13.13 -22.07 -5.99
CA LEU A 224 12.83 -23.37 -5.40
C LEU A 224 11.85 -23.25 -4.22
N SER A 225 12.07 -22.28 -3.33
CA SER A 225 11.17 -22.00 -2.22
C SER A 225 9.76 -21.66 -2.70
N ARG A 226 9.63 -20.85 -3.75
CA ARG A 226 8.34 -20.51 -4.36
C ARG A 226 7.66 -21.69 -5.02
N LEU A 227 8.41 -22.48 -5.76
CA LEU A 227 7.91 -23.71 -6.37
C LEU A 227 7.40 -24.71 -5.30
N ALA A 228 8.18 -24.94 -4.24
CA ALA A 228 7.81 -25.79 -3.12
C ALA A 228 6.53 -25.30 -2.43
N GLN A 229 6.42 -23.99 -2.19
CA GLN A 229 5.23 -23.37 -1.60
C GLN A 229 3.98 -23.58 -2.47
N MET A 230 4.11 -23.48 -3.79
CA MET A 230 3.01 -23.73 -4.73
C MET A 230 2.58 -25.19 -4.75
N ILE A 231 3.55 -26.11 -4.77
CA ILE A 231 3.27 -27.56 -4.72
C ILE A 231 2.55 -27.92 -3.41
N LYS A 232 2.98 -27.39 -2.27
CA LYS A 232 2.35 -27.59 -0.97
C LYS A 232 0.91 -27.07 -0.92
N GLN A 233 0.65 -25.93 -1.56
CA GLN A 233 -0.70 -25.35 -1.64
C GLN A 233 -1.61 -26.15 -2.58
N ALA A 234 -1.08 -26.65 -3.68
CA ALA A 234 -1.84 -27.49 -4.63
C ALA A 234 -2.12 -28.90 -4.08
N ASN A 235 -1.22 -29.41 -3.23
CA ASN A 235 -1.30 -30.75 -2.65
C ASN A 235 -0.91 -30.71 -1.17
N PRO A 236 -1.83 -30.31 -0.27
CA PRO A 236 -1.53 -30.15 1.15
C PRO A 236 -1.09 -31.46 1.86
N HIS A 237 -1.28 -32.60 1.21
CA HIS A 237 -0.87 -33.90 1.71
C HIS A 237 0.56 -34.31 1.31
N LEU A 238 1.21 -33.55 0.40
CA LEU A 238 2.61 -33.79 0.08
C LEU A 238 3.49 -33.12 1.14
N LEU A 239 4.26 -33.94 1.86
CA LEU A 239 5.31 -33.44 2.74
C LEU A 239 6.44 -32.90 1.87
N VAL A 240 6.52 -31.58 1.74
CA VAL A 240 7.53 -30.87 0.90
C VAL A 240 8.95 -31.18 1.38
N ASP A 241 9.11 -31.53 2.65
CA ASP A 241 10.39 -31.91 3.25
C ASP A 241 10.99 -33.20 2.61
N GLU A 242 10.17 -34.04 2.00
CA GLU A 242 10.64 -35.22 1.26
C GLU A 242 11.17 -34.87 -0.14
N VAL A 243 10.71 -33.78 -0.74
CA VAL A 243 11.14 -33.37 -2.09
C VAL A 243 12.52 -32.68 -2.06
N ILE A 244 12.90 -32.09 -0.92
CA ILE A 244 14.20 -31.42 -0.74
C ILE A 244 15.32 -32.42 -0.40
N GLN A 245 14.98 -33.61 0.15
CA GLN A 245 15.97 -34.62 0.50
C GLN A 245 16.52 -35.42 -0.69
N ILE A 246 16.08 -35.19 -1.92
CA ILE A 246 16.57 -35.87 -3.12
C ILE A 246 17.92 -35.33 -3.62
N LYS A 247 18.52 -34.33 -2.93
CA LYS A 247 19.85 -33.76 -3.24
C LYS A 247 20.75 -33.65 -2.02
N ALA A 248 20.99 -34.77 -1.36
CA ALA A 248 22.16 -34.91 -0.52
C ALA A 248 23.04 -36.05 -1.08
#